data_963affe6f7c5b22da066c62eec7dd648
#
_entry.id   963affe6f7c5b22da066c62eec7dd648
#
_cell.length_a   1.000
_cell.length_b   1.000
_cell.length_c   1.000
_cell.angle_alpha   90.00
_cell.angle_beta   90.00
_cell.angle_gamma   90.00
#
_symmetry.space_group_name_H-M   'P 1'
#
loop_
_entity.id
_entity.type
_entity.pdbx_description
1 polymer ?
#
loop_
_entity_poly.entity_id
_entity_poly.type
_entity_poly.pdbx_seq_one_letter_code
_entity_poly.pdbx_strand_id
1 'polypeptide(L)'
;MDTFQEEREHWLRSRLKFSGKTKLNSDGLDGSVGVAADSLVGQNDAIGFDYRDARSYGNDTDSSAASIRYRFPAWANQLRIEAGRSRYDHAVSDAGRRYNASGESRALAVSASRPLFSRFGIAFDGIARHQGRDSTFSEENSLVSESRYQFSSVGLEASGGHEFGAGLVANTRVLALSGREFHSTDYPSQDDTVDERGFYKVAFSASVEQELFQWNWRVNGRYQFADEDLPSSEYITVAGPSMLAGFNGQSVSVVSGGWLRLDTDSPAWSMPLMDGVLSRVNFAVLQGWIPYSGAREDRFGKASAGQVSLKLQGRTFTANVSVGRMIRASTTAMTTPDHPDVRFSMSMGI
;
A
#
# COMPACT_ATOMS: atom_id res chain seq x y z
N MET A 1 40.04 -8.76 23.68
CA MET A 1 39.54 -8.62 22.29
C MET A 1 38.05 -9.00 22.21
N ASP A 2 37.49 -9.63 23.23
CA ASP A 2 36.11 -10.16 23.23
C ASP A 2 35.01 -9.15 23.62
N THR A 3 35.34 -8.18 24.50
CA THR A 3 34.36 -7.16 24.93
C THR A 3 33.86 -6.25 23.82
N PHE A 4 34.71 -5.90 22.86
CA PHE A 4 34.30 -5.06 21.70
C PHE A 4 33.41 -5.80 20.71
N GLN A 5 33.54 -7.12 20.61
CA GLN A 5 32.65 -7.94 19.77
C GLN A 5 31.27 -8.13 20.44
N GLU A 6 31.22 -8.39 21.73
CA GLU A 6 29.97 -8.51 22.49
C GLU A 6 29.17 -7.19 22.50
N GLU A 7 29.80 -6.03 22.71
CA GLU A 7 29.16 -4.73 22.62
C GLU A 7 28.60 -4.42 21.23
N ARG A 8 29.35 -4.79 20.17
CA ARG A 8 28.85 -4.63 18.77
C ARG A 8 27.71 -5.56 18.45
N GLU A 9 27.71 -6.81 18.91
CA GLU A 9 26.59 -7.74 18.72
C GLU A 9 25.34 -7.29 19.48
N HIS A 10 25.49 -6.83 20.70
CA HIS A 10 24.36 -6.29 21.49
C HIS A 10 23.81 -5.01 20.86
N TRP A 11 24.66 -4.14 20.34
CA TRP A 11 24.29 -2.90 19.67
C TRP A 11 23.52 -3.18 18.35
N LEU A 12 23.98 -4.15 17.56
CA LEU A 12 23.29 -4.57 16.33
C LEU A 12 21.93 -5.22 16.63
N ARG A 13 21.87 -6.12 17.62
CA ARG A 13 20.63 -6.81 18.00
C ARG A 13 19.54 -5.87 18.50
N SER A 14 19.90 -4.79 19.16
CA SER A 14 18.92 -3.81 19.66
C SER A 14 18.33 -2.91 18.56
N ARG A 15 18.96 -2.84 17.40
CA ARG A 15 18.58 -1.95 16.29
C ARG A 15 18.03 -2.65 15.06
N LEU A 16 18.34 -3.95 14.90
CA LEU A 16 17.83 -4.77 13.81
C LEU A 16 16.48 -5.38 14.18
N LYS A 17 15.52 -5.19 13.30
CA LYS A 17 14.19 -5.80 13.39
C LYS A 17 13.98 -6.70 12.18
N PHE A 18 13.70 -7.95 12.43
CA PHE A 18 13.36 -8.93 11.41
C PHE A 18 11.86 -9.15 11.43
N SER A 19 11.26 -9.28 10.26
CA SER A 19 9.84 -9.59 10.13
C SER A 19 9.64 -10.61 9.02
N GLY A 20 8.81 -11.60 9.29
CA GLY A 20 8.33 -12.55 8.29
C GLY A 20 6.82 -12.49 8.27
N LYS A 21 6.21 -12.52 7.10
CA LYS A 21 4.76 -12.51 6.93
C LYS A 21 4.36 -13.47 5.83
N THR A 22 3.38 -14.30 6.12
CA THR A 22 2.79 -15.21 5.15
C THR A 22 1.30 -14.92 5.06
N LYS A 23 0.78 -14.88 3.86
CA LYS A 23 -0.63 -14.70 3.57
C LYS A 23 -1.08 -15.79 2.60
N LEU A 24 -2.11 -16.50 2.98
CA LEU A 24 -2.76 -17.53 2.18
C LEU A 24 -4.19 -17.07 1.87
N ASN A 25 -4.59 -17.17 0.62
CA ASN A 25 -5.96 -16.93 0.16
C ASN A 25 -6.37 -18.01 -0.83
N SER A 26 -7.60 -17.93 -1.34
CA SER A 26 -8.12 -18.84 -2.37
C SER A 26 -7.28 -18.88 -3.64
N ASP A 27 -6.58 -17.78 -3.94
CA ASP A 27 -5.91 -17.57 -5.22
C ASP A 27 -4.42 -17.92 -5.15
N GLY A 28 -3.81 -18.01 -3.95
CA GLY A 28 -2.39 -18.32 -3.84
C GLY A 28 -1.76 -18.08 -2.48
N LEU A 29 -0.45 -18.22 -2.45
CA LEU A 29 0.43 -17.97 -1.32
C LEU A 29 1.29 -16.73 -1.56
N ASP A 30 1.35 -15.85 -0.59
CA ASP A 30 2.17 -14.63 -0.60
C ASP A 30 3.06 -14.63 0.65
N GLY A 31 4.36 -14.67 0.46
CA GLY A 31 5.35 -14.61 1.52
C GLY A 31 6.16 -13.31 1.45
N SER A 32 6.47 -12.73 2.60
CA SER A 32 7.38 -11.60 2.67
C SER A 32 8.33 -11.70 3.84
N VAL A 33 9.56 -11.22 3.63
CA VAL A 33 10.60 -11.11 4.64
C VAL A 33 11.10 -9.68 4.63
N GLY A 34 11.21 -9.08 5.82
CA GLY A 34 11.71 -7.73 5.99
C GLY A 34 12.82 -7.66 7.02
N VAL A 35 13.76 -6.77 6.76
CA VAL A 35 14.80 -6.38 7.71
C VAL A 35 14.78 -4.86 7.82
N ALA A 36 14.69 -4.35 9.02
CA ALA A 36 14.75 -2.91 9.27
C ALA A 36 15.76 -2.61 10.37
N ALA A 37 16.40 -1.46 10.25
CA ALA A 37 17.31 -0.98 11.26
C ALA A 37 17.14 0.53 11.46
N ASP A 38 17.17 0.95 12.69
CA ASP A 38 17.10 2.35 13.08
C ASP A 38 18.48 2.83 13.57
N SER A 39 18.87 4.04 13.14
CA SER A 39 20.11 4.72 13.58
C SER A 39 21.40 3.92 13.34
N LEU A 40 21.57 3.31 12.16
CA LEU A 40 22.75 2.55 11.77
C LEU A 40 23.91 3.42 11.30
N VAL A 41 23.63 4.43 10.48
CA VAL A 41 24.64 5.30 9.84
C VAL A 41 24.70 6.65 10.54
N GLY A 42 23.56 7.17 10.99
CA GLY A 42 23.45 8.46 11.67
C GLY A 42 22.37 8.46 12.76
N GLN A 43 22.21 9.59 13.43
CA GLN A 43 21.11 9.74 14.37
C GLN A 43 19.78 9.91 13.63
N ASN A 44 18.76 9.14 14.03
CA ASN A 44 17.40 9.18 13.47
C ASN A 44 17.31 8.78 11.98
N ASP A 45 18.28 8.04 11.46
CA ASP A 45 18.13 7.40 10.17
C ASP A 45 17.38 6.05 10.31
N ALA A 46 16.85 5.55 9.21
CA ALA A 46 16.24 4.23 9.16
C ALA A 46 16.46 3.62 7.78
N ILE A 47 16.93 2.38 7.78
CA ILE A 47 17.06 1.57 6.58
C ILE A 47 16.10 0.40 6.67
N GLY A 48 15.48 0.03 5.56
CA GLY A 48 14.61 -1.13 5.46
C GLY A 48 14.85 -1.86 4.15
N PHE A 49 14.83 -3.17 4.22
CA PHE A 49 14.83 -4.07 3.08
C PHE A 49 13.60 -4.96 3.20
N ASP A 50 12.84 -5.10 2.11
CA ASP A 50 11.69 -5.98 2.02
C ASP A 50 11.82 -6.84 0.77
N TYR A 51 11.55 -8.14 0.91
CA TYR A 51 11.41 -9.09 -0.18
C TYR A 51 10.04 -9.76 -0.09
N ARG A 52 9.37 -9.89 -1.21
CA ARG A 52 8.07 -10.54 -1.34
C ARG A 52 8.10 -11.52 -2.50
N ASP A 53 7.50 -12.68 -2.29
CA ASP A 53 7.27 -13.71 -3.29
C ASP A 53 5.81 -14.14 -3.21
N ALA A 54 5.11 -14.13 -4.34
CA ALA A 54 3.72 -14.52 -4.39
C ALA A 54 3.49 -15.50 -5.55
N ARG A 55 2.79 -16.60 -5.28
CA ARG A 55 2.49 -17.68 -6.21
C ARG A 55 1.01 -17.97 -6.24
N SER A 56 0.45 -18.07 -7.42
CA SER A 56 -0.95 -18.42 -7.62
C SER A 56 -1.13 -19.94 -7.79
N TYR A 57 -2.19 -20.50 -7.22
CA TYR A 57 -2.48 -21.94 -7.32
C TYR A 57 -3.20 -22.34 -8.62
N GLY A 58 -3.78 -21.40 -9.34
CA GLY A 58 -4.66 -21.71 -10.48
C GLY A 58 -4.21 -21.20 -11.84
N ASN A 59 -3.38 -20.16 -11.88
CA ASN A 59 -3.11 -19.41 -13.12
C ASN A 59 -1.64 -19.35 -13.51
N ASP A 60 -0.77 -20.21 -12.94
CA ASP A 60 0.69 -20.17 -13.16
C ASP A 60 1.23 -18.72 -13.10
N THR A 61 0.73 -17.94 -12.11
CA THR A 61 1.13 -16.56 -11.93
C THR A 61 2.07 -16.46 -10.74
N ASP A 62 3.31 -16.15 -11.03
CA ASP A 62 4.34 -15.92 -10.04
C ASP A 62 4.76 -14.45 -10.06
N SER A 63 4.96 -13.87 -8.89
CA SER A 63 5.53 -12.51 -8.80
C SER A 63 6.49 -12.39 -7.64
N SER A 64 7.57 -11.66 -7.87
CA SER A 64 8.54 -11.35 -6.84
C SER A 64 8.85 -9.85 -6.83
N ALA A 65 9.11 -9.30 -5.66
CA ALA A 65 9.50 -7.92 -5.50
C ALA A 65 10.55 -7.78 -4.39
N ALA A 66 11.53 -6.94 -4.63
CA ALA A 66 12.52 -6.53 -3.63
C ALA A 66 12.56 -5.01 -3.56
N SER A 67 12.63 -4.46 -2.35
CA SER A 67 12.80 -3.01 -2.17
C SER A 67 13.75 -2.71 -1.03
N ILE A 68 14.50 -1.64 -1.19
CA ILE A 68 15.31 -1.02 -0.15
C ILE A 68 14.86 0.42 0.05
N ARG A 69 14.74 0.83 1.30
CA ARG A 69 14.34 2.18 1.69
C ARG A 69 15.36 2.73 2.68
N TYR A 70 15.79 3.95 2.45
CA TYR A 70 16.64 4.66 3.39
C TYR A 70 16.06 6.04 3.69
N ARG A 71 15.83 6.32 4.93
CA ARG A 71 15.32 7.60 5.44
C ARG A 71 16.33 8.19 6.40
N PHE A 72 16.67 9.45 6.21
CA PHE A 72 17.63 10.15 7.05
C PHE A 72 17.32 11.65 7.15
N PRO A 73 17.60 12.27 8.29
CA PRO A 73 17.53 13.73 8.43
C PRO A 73 18.70 14.38 7.70
N ALA A 74 18.40 15.46 6.97
CA ALA A 74 19.41 16.31 6.36
C ALA A 74 19.04 17.77 6.66
N TRP A 75 19.76 18.39 7.60
CA TRP A 75 19.45 19.69 8.19
C TRP A 75 18.02 19.74 8.75
N ALA A 76 17.18 20.62 8.25
CA ALA A 76 15.77 20.69 8.63
C ALA A 76 14.83 19.82 7.78
N ASN A 77 15.38 19.00 6.87
CA ASN A 77 14.61 18.17 5.97
C ASN A 77 14.69 16.69 6.39
N GLN A 78 13.64 15.94 6.07
CA GLN A 78 13.66 14.48 6.08
C GLN A 78 13.79 14.00 4.64
N LEU A 79 14.85 13.28 4.34
CA LEU A 79 15.07 12.67 3.03
C LEU A 79 14.72 11.18 3.07
N ARG A 80 14.15 10.68 1.97
CA ARG A 80 13.88 9.27 1.75
C ARG A 80 14.31 8.90 0.35
N ILE A 81 15.07 7.82 0.25
CA ILE A 81 15.44 7.17 -1.00
C ILE A 81 14.82 5.77 -0.97
N GLU A 82 14.19 5.38 -2.06
CA GLU A 82 13.61 4.06 -2.21
C GLU A 82 13.99 3.52 -3.58
N ALA A 83 14.53 2.31 -3.62
CA ALA A 83 14.81 1.57 -4.84
C ALA A 83 14.10 0.22 -4.79
N GLY A 84 13.52 -0.18 -5.90
CA GLY A 84 12.77 -1.42 -5.98
C GLY A 84 12.90 -2.09 -7.32
N ARG A 85 12.73 -3.42 -7.31
CA ARG A 85 12.61 -4.26 -8.50
C ARG A 85 11.48 -5.23 -8.30
N SER A 86 10.65 -5.37 -9.31
CA SER A 86 9.60 -6.38 -9.33
C SER A 86 9.62 -7.15 -10.64
N ARG A 87 9.24 -8.42 -10.57
CA ARG A 87 9.08 -9.30 -11.72
C ARG A 87 7.76 -10.04 -11.57
N TYR A 88 7.10 -10.29 -12.67
CA TYR A 88 5.96 -11.18 -12.74
C TYR A 88 6.03 -12.07 -13.97
N ASP A 89 5.51 -13.27 -13.83
CA ASP A 89 5.31 -14.23 -14.90
C ASP A 89 3.88 -14.76 -14.77
N HIS A 90 3.11 -14.78 -15.84
CA HIS A 90 1.77 -15.34 -15.84
C HIS A 90 1.39 -15.91 -17.20
N ALA A 91 0.60 -16.98 -17.15
CA ALA A 91 0.03 -17.55 -18.34
C ALA A 91 -1.26 -16.79 -18.72
N VAL A 92 -1.31 -16.28 -19.93
CA VAL A 92 -2.48 -15.60 -20.49
C VAL A 92 -3.17 -16.56 -21.46
N SER A 93 -4.49 -16.60 -21.40
CA SER A 93 -5.32 -17.30 -22.39
C SER A 93 -6.17 -16.28 -23.13
N ASP A 94 -5.90 -16.10 -24.40
CA ASP A 94 -6.66 -15.23 -25.28
C ASP A 94 -7.04 -15.98 -26.57
N ALA A 95 -8.31 -15.88 -26.95
CA ALA A 95 -8.88 -16.49 -28.14
C ALA A 95 -8.53 -18.00 -28.35
N GLY A 96 -8.37 -18.75 -27.23
CA GLY A 96 -8.01 -20.17 -27.26
C GLY A 96 -6.51 -20.46 -27.38
N ARG A 97 -5.67 -19.46 -27.44
CA ARG A 97 -4.21 -19.56 -27.40
C ARG A 97 -3.71 -19.24 -25.99
N ARG A 98 -2.87 -20.13 -25.46
CA ARG A 98 -2.19 -19.90 -24.17
C ARG A 98 -0.75 -19.47 -24.46
N TYR A 99 -0.32 -18.35 -23.86
CA TYR A 99 1.05 -17.83 -23.97
C TYR A 99 1.52 -17.31 -22.61
N ASN A 100 2.83 -17.28 -22.43
CA ASN A 100 3.44 -16.74 -21.21
C ASN A 100 3.75 -15.26 -21.40
N ALA A 101 3.22 -14.43 -20.48
CA ALA A 101 3.52 -13.02 -20.39
C ALA A 101 4.39 -12.77 -19.16
N SER A 102 5.49 -12.08 -19.35
CA SER A 102 6.39 -11.72 -18.26
C SER A 102 6.74 -10.24 -18.28
N GLY A 103 7.04 -9.68 -17.11
CA GLY A 103 7.47 -8.31 -17.04
C GLY A 103 8.42 -8.06 -15.87
N GLU A 104 9.32 -7.14 -16.08
CA GLU A 104 10.23 -6.63 -15.06
C GLU A 104 10.03 -5.13 -14.92
N SER A 105 10.07 -4.64 -13.68
CA SER A 105 10.04 -3.21 -13.41
C SER A 105 11.07 -2.85 -12.36
N ARG A 106 11.81 -1.77 -12.62
CA ARG A 106 12.78 -1.16 -11.71
C ARG A 106 12.31 0.25 -11.40
N ALA A 107 12.35 0.64 -10.14
CA ALA A 107 11.94 1.97 -9.71
C ALA A 107 12.98 2.56 -8.75
N LEU A 108 13.19 3.86 -8.90
CA LEU A 108 13.97 4.67 -7.97
C LEU A 108 13.12 5.91 -7.60
N ALA A 109 12.92 6.14 -6.32
CA ALA A 109 12.23 7.30 -5.81
C ALA A 109 13.09 8.05 -4.79
N VAL A 110 13.11 9.36 -4.90
CA VAL A 110 13.70 10.27 -3.93
C VAL A 110 12.63 11.26 -3.48
N SER A 111 12.46 11.41 -2.19
CA SER A 111 11.53 12.38 -1.63
C SER A 111 12.16 13.15 -0.49
N ALA A 112 11.78 14.42 -0.39
CA ALA A 112 12.14 15.31 0.69
C ALA A 112 10.87 15.89 1.31
N SER A 113 10.84 15.97 2.64
CA SER A 113 9.84 16.74 3.36
C SER A 113 10.54 17.71 4.30
N ARG A 114 9.98 18.92 4.42
CA ARG A 114 10.49 19.98 5.28
C ARG A 114 9.35 20.57 6.11
N PRO A 115 9.43 20.49 7.45
CA PRO A 115 8.53 21.25 8.30
C PRO A 115 8.68 22.74 8.02
N LEU A 116 7.58 23.42 7.69
CA LEU A 116 7.56 24.86 7.42
C LEU A 116 7.17 25.64 8.66
N PHE A 117 5.99 25.37 9.19
CA PHE A 117 5.48 25.96 10.42
C PHE A 117 4.35 25.11 11.01
N SER A 118 3.99 25.43 12.25
CA SER A 118 2.81 24.84 12.91
C SER A 118 1.96 25.97 13.48
N ARG A 119 0.64 25.89 13.28
CA ARG A 119 -0.31 26.86 13.79
C ARG A 119 -1.63 26.18 14.16
N PHE A 120 -2.17 26.52 15.34
CA PHE A 120 -3.43 25.96 15.85
C PHE A 120 -3.49 24.44 15.89
N GLY A 121 -2.36 23.77 16.17
CA GLY A 121 -2.29 22.30 16.19
C GLY A 121 -2.20 21.65 14.82
N ILE A 122 -2.08 22.44 13.75
CA ILE A 122 -1.88 21.96 12.37
C ILE A 122 -0.42 22.20 11.99
N ALA A 123 0.27 21.13 11.57
CA ALA A 123 1.61 21.17 11.00
C ALA A 123 1.51 21.32 9.46
N PHE A 124 2.38 22.15 8.91
CA PHE A 124 2.52 22.39 7.47
C PHE A 124 3.90 21.97 7.02
N ASP A 125 3.95 21.07 6.06
CA ASP A 125 5.18 20.51 5.49
C ASP A 125 5.25 20.78 3.99
N GLY A 126 6.42 21.24 3.52
CA GLY A 126 6.75 21.25 2.10
C GLY A 126 7.23 19.87 1.66
N ILE A 127 6.78 19.39 0.51
CA ILE A 127 7.12 18.07 -0.03
C ILE A 127 7.69 18.25 -1.44
N ALA A 128 8.76 17.53 -1.74
CA ALA A 128 9.28 17.37 -3.09
C ALA A 128 9.51 15.87 -3.34
N ARG A 129 9.19 15.40 -4.55
CA ARG A 129 9.38 14.00 -4.95
C ARG A 129 9.87 13.92 -6.39
N HIS A 130 10.81 13.02 -6.62
CA HIS A 130 11.20 12.57 -7.94
C HIS A 130 11.16 11.06 -7.99
N GLN A 131 10.60 10.48 -9.04
CA GLN A 131 10.52 9.04 -9.24
C GLN A 131 10.81 8.70 -10.68
N GLY A 132 11.66 7.69 -10.89
CA GLY A 132 11.89 7.06 -12.18
C GLY A 132 11.48 5.57 -12.12
N ARG A 133 10.93 5.07 -13.21
CA ARG A 133 10.56 3.67 -13.37
C ARG A 133 10.81 3.22 -14.80
N ASP A 134 11.55 2.14 -14.95
CA ASP A 134 11.74 1.43 -16.20
C ASP A 134 10.96 0.11 -16.13
N SER A 135 10.24 -0.24 -17.16
CA SER A 135 9.43 -1.46 -17.22
C SER A 135 9.58 -2.11 -18.57
N THR A 136 9.76 -3.43 -18.57
CA THR A 136 9.80 -4.25 -19.79
C THR A 136 8.64 -5.23 -19.77
N PHE A 137 8.06 -5.48 -20.92
CA PHE A 137 7.04 -6.48 -21.13
C PHE A 137 7.47 -7.43 -22.25
N SER A 138 7.34 -8.74 -22.01
CA SER A 138 7.73 -9.79 -22.93
C SER A 138 6.62 -10.83 -23.06
N GLU A 139 6.42 -11.33 -24.28
CA GLU A 139 5.55 -12.48 -24.58
C GLU A 139 6.41 -13.61 -25.15
N GLU A 140 6.23 -14.84 -24.63
CA GLU A 140 6.99 -16.03 -25.03
C GLU A 140 8.52 -15.77 -25.08
N ASN A 141 9.06 -15.03 -24.11
CA ASN A 141 10.45 -14.58 -24.01
C ASN A 141 10.90 -13.58 -25.10
N SER A 142 9.99 -13.03 -25.89
CA SER A 142 10.28 -11.97 -26.84
C SER A 142 9.88 -10.62 -26.27
N LEU A 143 10.78 -9.65 -26.32
CA LEU A 143 10.49 -8.28 -25.85
C LEU A 143 9.41 -7.66 -26.75
N VAL A 144 8.29 -7.27 -26.16
CA VAL A 144 7.16 -6.61 -26.83
C VAL A 144 7.23 -5.10 -26.65
N SER A 145 7.53 -4.63 -25.44
CA SER A 145 7.65 -3.19 -25.18
C SER A 145 8.60 -2.89 -24.04
N GLU A 146 9.24 -1.74 -24.13
CA GLU A 146 9.96 -1.09 -23.05
C GLU A 146 9.30 0.27 -22.78
N SER A 147 9.06 0.59 -21.51
CA SER A 147 8.52 1.88 -21.13
C SER A 147 9.37 2.51 -20.03
N ARG A 148 9.69 3.78 -20.22
CA ARG A 148 10.36 4.60 -19.23
C ARG A 148 9.43 5.70 -18.77
N TYR A 149 9.35 5.83 -17.49
CA TYR A 149 8.46 6.73 -16.79
C TYR A 149 9.24 7.51 -15.77
N GLN A 150 9.10 8.84 -15.76
CA GLN A 150 9.71 9.72 -14.77
C GLN A 150 8.71 10.80 -14.38
N PHE A 151 8.63 11.13 -13.11
CA PHE A 151 7.89 12.31 -12.69
C PHE A 151 8.59 13.06 -11.57
N SER A 152 8.37 14.37 -11.54
CA SER A 152 8.77 15.23 -10.44
C SER A 152 7.56 16.00 -9.94
N SER A 153 7.41 16.11 -8.64
CA SER A 153 6.32 16.87 -8.04
C SER A 153 6.78 17.64 -6.82
N VAL A 154 6.11 18.75 -6.57
CA VAL A 154 6.26 19.56 -5.37
C VAL A 154 4.88 19.83 -4.78
N GLY A 155 4.81 20.06 -3.48
CA GLY A 155 3.53 20.32 -2.85
C GLY A 155 3.62 20.71 -1.39
N LEU A 156 2.43 20.81 -0.80
CA LEU A 156 2.23 21.13 0.59
C LEU A 156 1.35 20.09 1.25
N GLU A 157 1.71 19.70 2.45
CA GLU A 157 0.91 18.85 3.31
C GLU A 157 0.53 19.63 4.57
N ALA A 158 -0.74 19.62 4.92
CA ALA A 158 -1.24 20.11 6.20
C ALA A 158 -1.78 18.91 6.98
N SER A 159 -1.30 18.70 8.20
CA SER A 159 -1.73 17.59 9.04
C SER A 159 -1.99 18.04 10.46
N GLY A 160 -3.01 17.49 11.10
CA GLY A 160 -3.35 17.79 12.48
C GLY A 160 -4.11 16.67 13.13
N GLY A 161 -3.95 16.57 14.43
CA GLY A 161 -4.68 15.63 15.29
C GLY A 161 -5.20 16.36 16.52
N HIS A 162 -6.37 15.93 16.98
CA HIS A 162 -6.97 16.46 18.19
C HIS A 162 -7.64 15.33 18.97
N GLU A 163 -7.42 15.36 20.27
CA GLU A 163 -8.13 14.51 21.23
C GLU A 163 -9.25 15.33 21.88
N PHE A 164 -10.46 14.87 21.67
CA PHE A 164 -11.66 15.45 22.29
C PHE A 164 -11.99 14.74 23.60
N GLY A 165 -12.92 15.29 24.36
CA GLY A 165 -13.44 14.61 25.55
C GLY A 165 -13.94 13.19 25.25
N ALA A 166 -13.94 12.32 26.27
CA ALA A 166 -14.32 10.91 26.17
C ALA A 166 -13.43 10.03 25.30
N GLY A 167 -12.16 10.41 25.09
CA GLY A 167 -11.18 9.58 24.34
C GLY A 167 -11.43 9.53 22.84
N LEU A 168 -12.20 10.47 22.28
CA LEU A 168 -12.36 10.60 20.84
C LEU A 168 -11.10 11.25 20.24
N VAL A 169 -10.41 10.52 19.38
CA VAL A 169 -9.22 11.00 18.66
C VAL A 169 -9.55 11.20 17.19
N ALA A 170 -9.31 12.39 16.66
CA ALA A 170 -9.47 12.68 15.24
C ALA A 170 -8.14 13.15 14.64
N ASN A 171 -7.79 12.62 13.45
CA ASN A 171 -6.64 13.02 12.69
C ASN A 171 -7.07 13.41 11.28
N THR A 172 -6.47 14.44 10.73
CA THR A 172 -6.73 14.91 9.37
C THR A 172 -5.44 15.20 8.65
N ARG A 173 -5.45 15.01 7.33
CA ARG A 173 -4.33 15.35 6.47
C ARG A 173 -4.87 15.82 5.13
N VAL A 174 -4.34 16.92 4.64
CA VAL A 174 -4.59 17.46 3.30
C VAL A 174 -3.26 17.56 2.57
N LEU A 175 -3.19 17.02 1.38
CA LEU A 175 -2.01 17.03 0.52
C LEU A 175 -2.37 17.68 -0.80
N ALA A 176 -1.66 18.74 -1.20
CA ALA A 176 -1.75 19.34 -2.51
C ALA A 176 -0.42 19.16 -3.23
N LEU A 177 -0.44 18.57 -4.42
CA LEU A 177 0.73 18.32 -5.26
C LEU A 177 0.53 18.88 -6.66
N SER A 178 1.60 19.39 -7.26
CA SER A 178 1.68 19.67 -8.68
C SER A 178 3.00 19.13 -9.22
N GLY A 179 3.01 18.65 -10.46
CA GLY A 179 4.21 18.06 -11.03
C GLY A 179 4.14 17.90 -12.52
N ARG A 180 5.18 17.29 -13.06
CA ARG A 180 5.32 16.93 -14.46
C ARG A 180 5.73 15.46 -14.58
N GLU A 181 5.14 14.81 -15.54
CA GLU A 181 5.44 13.45 -15.95
C GLU A 181 6.11 13.48 -17.33
N PHE A 182 7.11 12.63 -17.50
CA PHE A 182 7.75 12.32 -18.76
C PHE A 182 7.59 10.83 -18.99
N HIS A 183 6.94 10.47 -20.07
CA HIS A 183 6.71 9.07 -20.42
C HIS A 183 7.28 8.84 -21.82
N SER A 184 8.11 7.81 -21.96
CA SER A 184 8.55 7.29 -23.26
C SER A 184 8.24 5.82 -23.35
N THR A 185 7.75 5.37 -24.50
CA THR A 185 7.49 3.97 -24.79
C THR A 185 8.18 3.62 -26.08
N ASP A 186 9.04 2.62 -26.03
CA ASP A 186 9.71 2.04 -27.19
C ASP A 186 9.03 0.71 -27.54
N TYR A 187 8.49 0.64 -28.73
CA TYR A 187 8.01 -0.58 -29.37
C TYR A 187 8.98 -0.91 -30.51
N PRO A 188 9.46 -2.17 -30.63
CA PRO A 188 10.42 -2.54 -31.70
C PRO A 188 10.00 -2.21 -33.13
N SER A 189 8.75 -1.82 -33.33
CA SER A 189 8.17 -1.48 -34.65
C SER A 189 7.75 -0.02 -34.79
N GLN A 190 7.98 0.84 -33.79
CA GLN A 190 7.55 2.25 -33.80
C GLN A 190 8.66 3.18 -33.31
N ASP A 191 8.67 4.42 -33.83
CA ASP A 191 9.55 5.46 -33.31
C ASP A 191 9.24 5.78 -31.83
N ASP A 192 10.29 6.12 -31.07
CA ASP A 192 10.19 6.59 -29.71
C ASP A 192 9.25 7.79 -29.59
N THR A 193 8.22 7.66 -28.80
CA THR A 193 7.33 8.77 -28.47
C THR A 193 7.58 9.23 -27.05
N VAL A 194 7.93 10.51 -26.88
CA VAL A 194 8.04 11.15 -25.56
C VAL A 194 6.82 12.01 -25.34
N ASP A 195 6.08 11.73 -24.30
CA ASP A 195 4.91 12.49 -23.88
C ASP A 195 5.22 13.21 -22.55
N GLU A 196 5.01 14.52 -22.54
CA GLU A 196 5.18 15.35 -21.36
C GLU A 196 3.83 15.88 -20.89
N ARG A 197 3.48 15.61 -19.62
CA ARG A 197 2.21 16.01 -19.03
C ARG A 197 2.41 16.71 -17.69
N GLY A 198 1.74 17.82 -17.53
CA GLY A 198 1.59 18.47 -16.22
C GLY A 198 0.41 17.89 -15.48
N PHE A 199 0.51 17.73 -14.17
CA PHE A 199 -0.59 17.25 -13.34
C PHE A 199 -0.69 18.01 -12.02
N TYR A 200 -1.88 17.98 -11.44
CA TYR A 200 -2.12 18.42 -10.07
C TYR A 200 -3.07 17.44 -9.35
N LYS A 201 -2.94 17.37 -8.03
CA LYS A 201 -3.89 16.64 -7.19
C LYS A 201 -4.02 17.27 -5.82
N VAL A 202 -5.21 17.09 -5.25
CA VAL A 202 -5.50 17.36 -3.84
C VAL A 202 -6.07 16.09 -3.22
N ALA A 203 -5.45 15.61 -2.14
CA ALA A 203 -5.92 14.45 -1.41
C ALA A 203 -6.26 14.85 0.02
N PHE A 204 -7.40 14.42 0.49
CA PHE A 204 -7.88 14.58 1.86
C PHE A 204 -7.94 13.20 2.53
N SER A 205 -7.45 13.10 3.75
CA SER A 205 -7.56 11.88 4.57
C SER A 205 -8.01 12.27 5.97
N ALA A 206 -8.88 11.48 6.55
CA ALA A 206 -9.33 11.65 7.93
C ALA A 206 -9.46 10.29 8.62
N SER A 207 -9.19 10.28 9.92
CA SER A 207 -9.49 9.16 10.80
C SER A 207 -10.10 9.66 12.09
N VAL A 208 -11.08 8.92 12.58
CA VAL A 208 -11.71 9.14 13.89
C VAL A 208 -11.70 7.81 14.62
N GLU A 209 -11.21 7.82 15.86
CA GLU A 209 -11.13 6.63 16.71
C GLU A 209 -11.72 6.94 18.08
N GLN A 210 -12.51 6.01 18.59
CA GLN A 210 -13.13 6.12 19.92
C GLN A 210 -13.36 4.73 20.52
N GLU A 211 -13.11 4.60 21.82
CA GLU A 211 -13.51 3.44 22.58
C GLU A 211 -14.94 3.64 23.15
N LEU A 212 -15.87 2.76 22.77
CA LEU A 212 -17.25 2.74 23.26
C LEU A 212 -17.58 1.34 23.74
N PHE A 213 -18.01 1.20 25.01
CA PHE A 213 -18.37 -0.10 25.61
C PHE A 213 -17.25 -1.15 25.52
N GLN A 214 -15.98 -0.73 25.69
CA GLN A 214 -14.76 -1.54 25.54
C GLN A 214 -14.48 -2.00 24.10
N TRP A 215 -15.29 -1.59 23.12
CA TRP A 215 -15.02 -1.79 21.69
C TRP A 215 -14.29 -0.58 21.14
N ASN A 216 -13.26 -0.84 20.34
CA ASN A 216 -12.55 0.23 19.64
C ASN A 216 -13.20 0.43 18.26
N TRP A 217 -13.76 1.60 18.05
CA TRP A 217 -14.37 2.03 16.82
C TRP A 217 -13.45 2.98 16.07
N ARG A 218 -13.21 2.69 14.79
CA ARG A 218 -12.38 3.53 13.93
C ARG A 218 -13.05 3.75 12.59
N VAL A 219 -13.19 5.01 12.21
CA VAL A 219 -13.62 5.43 10.88
C VAL A 219 -12.43 6.05 10.17
N ASN A 220 -12.11 5.56 8.99
CA ASN A 220 -11.06 6.10 8.14
C ASN A 220 -11.65 6.46 6.78
N GLY A 221 -11.23 7.57 6.23
CA GLY A 221 -11.64 7.99 4.90
C GLY A 221 -10.52 8.67 4.15
N ARG A 222 -10.59 8.55 2.83
CA ARG A 222 -9.71 9.27 1.91
C ARG A 222 -10.47 9.66 0.67
N TYR A 223 -10.22 10.86 0.20
CA TYR A 223 -10.72 11.34 -1.08
C TYR A 223 -9.62 12.06 -1.85
N GLN A 224 -9.62 11.91 -3.16
CA GLN A 224 -8.66 12.54 -4.07
C GLN A 224 -9.41 13.23 -5.20
N PHE A 225 -8.98 14.47 -5.46
CA PHE A 225 -9.32 15.24 -6.64
C PHE A 225 -8.06 15.40 -7.47
N ALA A 226 -8.12 15.12 -8.76
CA ALA A 226 -7.01 15.33 -9.66
C ALA A 226 -7.51 15.55 -11.09
N ASP A 227 -6.65 16.09 -11.93
CA ASP A 227 -6.89 16.15 -13.37
C ASP A 227 -6.72 14.78 -14.06
N GLU A 228 -7.11 14.69 -15.32
CA GLU A 228 -7.06 13.45 -16.08
C GLU A 228 -5.62 13.03 -16.45
N ASP A 229 -4.68 13.98 -16.43
CA ASP A 229 -3.26 13.75 -16.72
C ASP A 229 -2.46 13.26 -15.51
N LEU A 230 -3.13 12.91 -14.40
CA LEU A 230 -2.46 12.38 -13.21
C LEU A 230 -1.73 11.07 -13.56
N PRO A 231 -0.44 10.93 -13.18
CA PRO A 231 0.29 9.68 -13.30
C PRO A 231 -0.42 8.48 -12.67
N SER A 232 -0.42 7.33 -13.34
CA SER A 232 -1.11 6.12 -12.84
C SER A 232 -0.59 5.63 -11.49
N SER A 233 0.68 5.89 -11.17
CA SER A 233 1.26 5.60 -9.85
C SER A 233 0.69 6.46 -8.72
N GLU A 234 0.04 7.57 -9.06
CA GLU A 234 -0.57 8.52 -8.13
C GLU A 234 -2.10 8.35 -8.01
N TYR A 235 -2.70 7.36 -8.72
CA TYR A 235 -4.12 7.03 -8.62
C TYR A 235 -4.48 6.56 -7.22
N ILE A 236 -5.68 6.89 -6.79
CA ILE A 236 -6.24 6.39 -5.54
C ILE A 236 -6.92 5.04 -5.76
N THR A 237 -6.54 4.03 -4.98
CA THR A 237 -7.31 2.79 -4.90
C THR A 237 -8.55 3.03 -4.05
N VAL A 238 -9.73 2.85 -4.60
CA VAL A 238 -11.02 3.06 -3.92
C VAL A 238 -11.66 1.77 -3.43
N ALA A 239 -11.28 0.64 -4.02
CA ALA A 239 -11.70 -0.70 -3.63
C ALA A 239 -10.61 -1.70 -4.01
N GLY A 240 -10.34 -2.67 -3.15
CA GLY A 240 -9.34 -3.69 -3.47
C GLY A 240 -8.93 -4.58 -2.31
N PRO A 241 -8.23 -5.68 -2.62
CA PRO A 241 -7.84 -6.69 -1.65
C PRO A 241 -6.82 -6.19 -0.62
N SER A 242 -6.10 -5.12 -0.89
CA SER A 242 -5.20 -4.47 0.06
C SER A 242 -5.93 -3.69 1.15
N MET A 243 -7.20 -3.32 0.89
CA MET A 243 -8.02 -2.53 1.81
C MET A 243 -8.90 -3.42 2.68
N LEU A 244 -9.55 -4.43 2.09
CA LEU A 244 -10.45 -5.34 2.79
C LEU A 244 -10.51 -6.68 2.05
N ALA A 245 -10.71 -7.79 2.77
CA ALA A 245 -11.09 -9.06 2.15
C ALA A 245 -12.50 -8.95 1.54
N GLY A 246 -12.78 -9.79 0.54
CA GLY A 246 -14.06 -9.81 -0.14
C GLY A 246 -14.07 -9.22 -1.54
N PHE A 247 -12.97 -8.58 -1.95
CA PHE A 247 -12.79 -8.13 -3.32
C PHE A 247 -12.19 -9.20 -4.25
N ASN A 248 -11.79 -10.36 -3.72
CA ASN A 248 -11.29 -11.55 -4.45
C ASN A 248 -10.26 -11.19 -5.55
N GLY A 249 -9.19 -10.50 -5.17
CA GLY A 249 -8.15 -10.08 -6.11
C GLY A 249 -8.48 -8.84 -6.95
N GLN A 250 -9.75 -8.49 -7.13
CA GLN A 250 -10.17 -7.33 -7.92
C GLN A 250 -9.84 -6.02 -7.21
N SER A 251 -9.31 -5.04 -7.95
CA SER A 251 -9.05 -3.70 -7.43
C SER A 251 -9.44 -2.63 -8.44
N VAL A 252 -9.86 -1.48 -7.93
CA VAL A 252 -10.14 -0.30 -8.75
C VAL A 252 -9.31 0.87 -8.22
N SER A 253 -8.46 1.40 -9.10
CA SER A 253 -7.71 2.62 -8.88
C SER A 253 -8.13 3.67 -9.90
N VAL A 254 -8.33 4.91 -9.45
CA VAL A 254 -8.90 6.00 -10.25
C VAL A 254 -8.15 7.30 -10.00
N VAL A 255 -8.25 8.21 -10.94
CA VAL A 255 -7.69 9.56 -10.85
C VAL A 255 -8.34 10.34 -9.72
N SER A 256 -9.66 10.39 -9.71
CA SER A 256 -10.48 11.07 -8.69
C SER A 256 -11.47 10.09 -8.09
N GLY A 257 -11.67 10.16 -6.78
CA GLY A 257 -12.55 9.25 -6.05
C GLY A 257 -12.19 9.14 -4.59
N GLY A 258 -12.84 8.24 -3.88
CA GLY A 258 -12.59 8.06 -2.47
C GLY A 258 -13.18 6.81 -1.87
N TRP A 259 -12.91 6.62 -0.60
CA TRP A 259 -13.43 5.52 0.18
C TRP A 259 -13.63 5.92 1.64
N LEU A 260 -14.53 5.21 2.28
CA LEU A 260 -14.77 5.25 3.72
C LEU A 260 -14.72 3.82 4.25
N ARG A 261 -14.03 3.62 5.36
CA ARG A 261 -13.93 2.35 6.05
C ARG A 261 -14.26 2.52 7.52
N LEU A 262 -15.14 1.68 8.02
CA LEU A 262 -15.44 1.51 9.43
C LEU A 262 -14.82 0.21 9.89
N ASP A 263 -14.05 0.26 10.96
CA ASP A 263 -13.50 -0.88 11.68
C ASP A 263 -14.02 -0.87 13.12
N THR A 264 -14.30 -2.04 13.68
CA THR A 264 -14.56 -2.17 15.11
C THR A 264 -13.87 -3.42 15.66
N ASP A 265 -13.06 -3.24 16.68
CA ASP A 265 -12.35 -4.31 17.38
C ASP A 265 -13.01 -4.59 18.72
N SER A 266 -13.30 -5.86 19.01
CA SER A 266 -13.81 -6.29 20.33
C SER A 266 -12.77 -6.10 21.44
N PRO A 267 -13.18 -6.13 22.70
CA PRO A 267 -12.26 -6.34 23.82
C PRO A 267 -11.37 -7.57 23.57
N ALA A 268 -10.16 -7.55 24.12
CA ALA A 268 -9.28 -8.71 24.08
C ALA A 268 -9.73 -9.74 25.12
N TRP A 269 -9.70 -11.03 24.76
CA TRP A 269 -9.91 -12.14 25.70
C TRP A 269 -8.81 -13.18 25.56
N SER A 270 -8.49 -13.85 26.66
CA SER A 270 -7.53 -14.95 26.66
C SER A 270 -8.12 -16.18 25.97
N MET A 271 -7.33 -16.80 25.13
CA MET A 271 -7.75 -18.01 24.42
C MET A 271 -7.75 -19.21 25.39
N PRO A 272 -8.87 -19.96 25.56
CA PRO A 272 -8.95 -21.02 26.56
C PRO A 272 -7.98 -22.18 26.33
N LEU A 273 -7.50 -22.38 25.11
CA LEU A 273 -6.64 -23.51 24.71
C LEU A 273 -5.17 -23.13 24.48
N MET A 274 -4.82 -21.83 24.63
CA MET A 274 -3.49 -21.30 24.31
C MET A 274 -3.07 -20.28 25.38
N ASP A 275 -2.26 -20.69 26.34
CA ASP A 275 -1.76 -19.80 27.36
C ASP A 275 -0.95 -18.63 26.76
N GLY A 276 -1.24 -17.42 27.23
CA GLY A 276 -0.54 -16.21 26.79
C GLY A 276 -0.93 -15.70 25.38
N VAL A 277 -1.99 -16.27 24.76
CA VAL A 277 -2.54 -15.77 23.51
C VAL A 277 -3.80 -14.96 23.77
N LEU A 278 -3.80 -13.73 23.31
CA LEU A 278 -4.96 -12.84 23.29
C LEU A 278 -5.68 -12.93 21.95
N SER A 279 -6.99 -12.93 22.00
CA SER A 279 -7.88 -12.98 20.85
C SER A 279 -8.73 -11.73 20.76
N ARG A 280 -9.02 -11.27 19.55
CA ARG A 280 -9.97 -10.19 19.25
C ARG A 280 -10.74 -10.51 17.98
N VAL A 281 -12.01 -10.16 17.93
CA VAL A 281 -12.80 -10.13 16.70
C VAL A 281 -12.81 -8.70 16.17
N ASN A 282 -12.60 -8.58 14.87
CA ASN A 282 -12.72 -7.33 14.15
C ASN A 282 -13.83 -7.46 13.09
N PHE A 283 -14.68 -6.44 13.03
CA PHE A 283 -15.63 -6.24 11.95
C PHE A 283 -15.18 -5.03 11.14
N ALA A 284 -15.19 -5.14 9.83
CA ALA A 284 -14.84 -4.04 8.96
C ALA A 284 -15.80 -3.95 7.78
N VAL A 285 -16.15 -2.72 7.41
CA VAL A 285 -16.96 -2.42 6.22
C VAL A 285 -16.27 -1.31 5.46
N LEU A 286 -16.18 -1.47 4.15
CA LEU A 286 -15.60 -0.48 3.24
C LEU A 286 -16.61 -0.12 2.17
N GLN A 287 -16.70 1.18 1.89
CA GLN A 287 -17.44 1.75 0.78
C GLN A 287 -16.47 2.62 -0.04
N GLY A 288 -16.21 2.22 -1.28
CA GLY A 288 -15.51 3.02 -2.27
C GLY A 288 -16.49 3.65 -3.25
N TRP A 289 -16.14 4.81 -3.79
CA TRP A 289 -16.93 5.47 -4.83
C TRP A 289 -16.03 6.18 -5.85
N ILE A 290 -16.51 6.14 -7.09
CA ILE A 290 -15.91 6.77 -8.25
C ILE A 290 -16.92 7.79 -8.74
N PRO A 291 -16.63 9.10 -8.73
CA PRO A 291 -17.51 10.10 -9.27
C PRO A 291 -17.67 9.93 -10.79
N TYR A 292 -18.77 10.38 -11.32
CA TYR A 292 -18.98 10.46 -12.76
C TYR A 292 -17.99 11.47 -13.36
N SER A 293 -17.26 11.03 -14.38
CA SER A 293 -16.41 11.88 -15.22
C SER A 293 -16.86 11.71 -16.67
N GLY A 294 -17.20 12.79 -17.32
CA GLY A 294 -17.72 12.77 -18.70
C GLY A 294 -16.77 12.14 -19.72
N ALA A 295 -15.46 12.06 -19.41
CA ALA A 295 -14.44 11.46 -20.26
C ALA A 295 -14.37 9.92 -20.16
N ARG A 296 -14.93 9.32 -19.07
CA ARG A 296 -14.89 7.86 -18.81
C ARG A 296 -16.20 7.40 -18.20
N GLU A 297 -17.25 7.40 -19.02
CA GLU A 297 -18.62 7.02 -18.60
C GLU A 297 -18.73 5.59 -18.03
N ASP A 298 -17.81 4.70 -18.36
CA ASP A 298 -17.80 3.29 -17.99
C ASP A 298 -17.26 3.00 -16.59
N ARG A 299 -16.66 3.98 -15.89
CA ARG A 299 -15.95 3.75 -14.62
C ARG A 299 -16.55 4.40 -13.40
N PHE A 300 -17.72 5.04 -13.51
CA PHE A 300 -18.37 5.58 -12.32
C PHE A 300 -19.07 4.49 -11.51
N GLY A 301 -19.29 4.73 -10.22
CA GLY A 301 -20.09 3.82 -9.39
C GLY A 301 -19.54 3.64 -7.98
N LYS A 302 -19.98 2.56 -7.35
CA LYS A 302 -19.67 2.23 -5.96
C LYS A 302 -19.29 0.77 -5.84
N ALA A 303 -18.34 0.49 -4.94
CA ALA A 303 -18.00 -0.87 -4.53
C ALA A 303 -17.97 -0.94 -3.01
N SER A 304 -18.60 -1.95 -2.43
CA SER A 304 -18.60 -2.15 -0.98
C SER A 304 -18.34 -3.59 -0.61
N ALA A 305 -17.62 -3.79 0.48
CA ALA A 305 -17.34 -5.11 1.04
C ALA A 305 -17.40 -5.07 2.57
N GLY A 306 -17.74 -6.21 3.16
CA GLY A 306 -17.69 -6.45 4.61
C GLY A 306 -16.74 -7.58 4.94
N GLN A 307 -16.11 -7.52 6.10
CA GLN A 307 -15.15 -8.51 6.58
C GLN A 307 -15.34 -8.76 8.07
N VAL A 308 -15.20 -10.01 8.46
CA VAL A 308 -15.02 -10.42 9.85
C VAL A 308 -13.65 -11.06 9.99
N SER A 309 -12.92 -10.73 11.04
CA SER A 309 -11.58 -11.27 11.28
C SER A 309 -11.43 -11.70 12.72
N LEU A 310 -10.71 -12.79 12.93
CA LEU A 310 -10.19 -13.23 14.22
C LEU A 310 -8.69 -12.95 14.27
N LYS A 311 -8.29 -12.06 15.16
CA LYS A 311 -6.90 -11.72 15.40
C LYS A 311 -6.41 -12.44 16.65
N LEU A 312 -5.28 -13.15 16.53
CA LEU A 312 -4.60 -13.86 17.61
C LEU A 312 -3.24 -13.18 17.82
N GLN A 313 -2.95 -12.84 19.05
CA GLN A 313 -1.69 -12.20 19.42
C GLN A 313 -1.00 -12.98 20.53
N GLY A 314 0.08 -13.64 20.19
CA GLY A 314 1.02 -14.27 21.13
C GLY A 314 2.20 -13.35 21.42
N ARG A 315 3.18 -13.89 22.11
CA ARG A 315 4.39 -13.16 22.55
C ARG A 315 5.29 -12.78 21.36
N THR A 316 5.44 -13.67 20.39
CA THR A 316 6.33 -13.56 19.25
C THR A 316 5.62 -13.64 17.91
N PHE A 317 4.30 -13.85 17.92
CA PHE A 317 3.55 -13.98 16.68
C PHE A 317 2.22 -13.21 16.74
N THR A 318 1.75 -12.83 15.57
CA THR A 318 0.38 -12.36 15.35
C THR A 318 -0.19 -13.16 14.19
N ALA A 319 -1.36 -13.76 14.38
CA ALA A 319 -2.08 -14.43 13.32
C ALA A 319 -3.45 -13.78 13.12
N ASN A 320 -3.94 -13.79 11.89
CA ASN A 320 -5.24 -13.24 11.55
C ASN A 320 -5.93 -14.14 10.53
N VAL A 321 -7.14 -14.56 10.84
CA VAL A 321 -8.05 -15.22 9.91
C VAL A 321 -9.17 -14.25 9.58
N SER A 322 -9.42 -13.99 8.32
CA SER A 322 -10.48 -13.10 7.88
C SER A 322 -11.33 -13.73 6.80
N VAL A 323 -12.62 -13.46 6.88
CA VAL A 323 -13.61 -13.82 5.88
C VAL A 323 -14.31 -12.56 5.44
N GLY A 324 -14.24 -12.27 4.15
CA GLY A 324 -14.86 -11.08 3.58
C GLY A 324 -15.74 -11.41 2.38
N ARG A 325 -16.71 -10.55 2.14
CA ARG A 325 -17.59 -10.65 0.98
C ARG A 325 -17.87 -9.28 0.39
N MET A 326 -17.88 -9.21 -0.94
CA MET A 326 -18.38 -8.03 -1.64
C MET A 326 -19.90 -7.94 -1.42
N ILE A 327 -20.35 -6.80 -0.93
CA ILE A 327 -21.77 -6.53 -0.66
C ILE A 327 -22.44 -6.00 -1.94
N ARG A 328 -21.74 -5.12 -2.65
CA ARG A 328 -22.25 -4.49 -3.87
C ARG A 328 -21.10 -4.01 -4.74
N ALA A 329 -21.25 -4.22 -6.04
CA ALA A 329 -20.50 -3.54 -7.09
C ALA A 329 -21.49 -2.96 -8.09
N SER A 330 -21.42 -1.65 -8.33
CA SER A 330 -22.21 -0.96 -9.35
C SER A 330 -21.31 -0.25 -10.36
N THR A 331 -20.09 -0.72 -10.50
CA THR A 331 -19.11 -0.25 -11.48
C THR A 331 -18.82 -1.39 -12.46
N THR A 332 -18.60 -1.05 -13.73
CA THR A 332 -18.20 -2.02 -14.77
C THR A 332 -16.80 -2.60 -14.54
N ALA A 333 -15.98 -1.94 -13.69
CA ALA A 333 -14.62 -2.36 -13.36
C ALA A 333 -14.55 -3.53 -12.39
N MET A 334 -15.64 -3.95 -11.77
CA MET A 334 -15.69 -5.05 -10.80
C MET A 334 -16.94 -5.91 -10.99
N THR A 335 -16.77 -7.21 -10.82
CA THR A 335 -17.88 -8.18 -10.77
C THR A 335 -18.04 -8.70 -9.35
N THR A 336 -19.29 -8.92 -8.92
CA THR A 336 -19.55 -9.49 -7.59
C THR A 336 -19.14 -10.97 -7.59
N PRO A 337 -18.15 -11.38 -6.76
CA PRO A 337 -17.71 -12.77 -6.68
C PRO A 337 -18.80 -13.66 -6.07
N ASP A 338 -18.89 -14.90 -6.53
CA ASP A 338 -19.83 -15.88 -6.01
C ASP A 338 -19.44 -16.43 -4.62
N HIS A 339 -18.14 -16.35 -4.29
CA HIS A 339 -17.59 -16.91 -3.06
C HIS A 339 -17.04 -15.86 -2.12
N PRO A 340 -17.11 -16.08 -0.80
CA PRO A 340 -16.40 -15.26 0.16
C PRO A 340 -14.89 -15.39 -0.01
N ASP A 341 -14.17 -14.31 0.26
CA ASP A 341 -12.71 -14.27 0.28
C ASP A 341 -12.22 -14.64 1.70
N VAL A 342 -11.55 -15.78 1.81
CA VAL A 342 -10.99 -16.25 3.08
C VAL A 342 -9.49 -16.03 3.05
N ARG A 343 -8.97 -15.36 4.08
CA ARG A 343 -7.54 -15.04 4.18
C ARG A 343 -6.99 -15.45 5.53
N PHE A 344 -5.83 -16.06 5.49
CA PHE A 344 -4.99 -16.28 6.65
C PHE A 344 -3.72 -15.46 6.51
N SER A 345 -3.30 -14.80 7.58
CA SER A 345 -1.98 -14.15 7.63
C SER A 345 -1.34 -14.39 8.98
N MET A 346 -0.04 -14.62 8.97
CA MET A 346 0.78 -14.79 10.17
C MET A 346 2.03 -13.94 10.05
N SER A 347 2.40 -13.26 11.11
CA SER A 347 3.66 -12.54 11.24
C SER A 347 4.38 -12.99 12.50
N MET A 348 5.69 -13.11 12.40
CA MET A 348 6.56 -13.45 13.52
C MET A 348 7.61 -12.35 13.64
N GLY A 349 7.85 -11.92 14.88
CA GLY A 349 8.96 -11.03 15.24
C GLY A 349 9.96 -11.79 16.10
N ILE A 350 11.22 -11.60 15.79
CA ILE A 350 12.36 -12.19 16.52
C ILE A 350 13.12 -11.04 17.19
#